data_d79df3e052c8a4e7ea1e2dcb82501bec
#
_entry.id   d79df3e052c8a4e7ea1e2dcb82501bec
#
_cell.length_a   1.000
_cell.length_b   1.000
_cell.length_c   1.000
_cell.angle_alpha   90.00
_cell.angle_beta   90.00
_cell.angle_gamma   90.00
#
_symmetry.space_group_name_H-M   'P 1'
#
loop_
_entity.id
_entity.type
_entity.pdbx_description
1 polymer ?
#
loop_
_entity_poly.entity_id
_entity_poly.type
_entity_poly.pdbx_seq_one_letter_code
_entity_poly.pdbx_strand_id
1 'polypeptide(L)'
;MSDSYTNLLYHIVFSTKDRRPLIRSEYEPRIYDYIGGTVRSLGGICLELNGTEDHIHLLAKLRPDRAVSDVLRDLKANASGWMRDVFPALKHFSWQRGYGAFTVSQSNVDEVRRYIAKQKEHHRKVPFHDEFIEFLKANGIEYDERYI
;
A
#
# COMPACT_ATOMS: atom_id res chain seq x y z
N MET A 1 -23.32 -13.11 -13.33
CA MET A 1 -21.98 -13.62 -13.65
C MET A 1 -21.41 -12.83 -14.81
N SER A 2 -20.16 -12.47 -14.73
CA SER A 2 -19.49 -11.73 -15.80
C SER A 2 -18.97 -12.69 -16.88
N ASP A 3 -19.05 -12.25 -18.14
CA ASP A 3 -18.43 -12.97 -19.26
C ASP A 3 -16.94 -12.62 -19.39
N SER A 4 -16.44 -11.75 -18.52
CA SER A 4 -15.06 -11.30 -18.56
C SER A 4 -14.21 -12.01 -17.50
N TYR A 5 -13.00 -12.37 -17.90
CA TYR A 5 -12.04 -13.04 -17.03
C TYR A 5 -10.86 -12.11 -16.83
N THR A 6 -10.63 -11.69 -15.60
CA THR A 6 -9.56 -10.73 -15.27
C THR A 6 -8.71 -11.22 -14.12
N ASN A 7 -7.44 -10.84 -14.14
CA ASN A 7 -6.52 -11.08 -13.03
C ASN A 7 -5.65 -9.84 -12.88
N LEU A 8 -6.22 -8.80 -12.28
CA LEU A 8 -5.59 -7.49 -12.17
C LEU A 8 -4.88 -7.37 -10.84
N LEU A 9 -3.62 -7.76 -10.84
CA LEU A 9 -2.76 -7.78 -9.67
C LEU A 9 -1.88 -6.55 -9.64
N TYR A 10 -1.82 -5.90 -8.47
CA TYR A 10 -1.03 -4.69 -8.26
C TYR A 10 -0.23 -4.78 -6.97
N HIS A 11 1.03 -4.35 -7.06
CA HIS A 11 1.83 -4.01 -5.90
C HIS A 11 1.65 -2.51 -5.65
N ILE A 12 1.04 -2.16 -4.53
CA ILE A 12 0.67 -0.79 -4.20
C ILE A 12 1.49 -0.33 -3.01
N VAL A 13 2.03 0.88 -3.10
CA VAL A 13 2.90 1.44 -2.05
C VAL A 13 2.45 2.86 -1.73
N PHE A 14 2.27 3.17 -0.46
CA PHE A 14 1.98 4.52 -0.02
C PHE A 14 2.54 4.78 1.37
N SER A 15 2.84 6.04 1.66
CA SER A 15 3.53 6.41 2.91
C SER A 15 2.71 7.37 3.75
N THR A 16 3.12 7.51 5.01
CA THR A 16 2.63 8.56 5.89
C THR A 16 3.10 9.92 5.37
N LYS A 17 2.36 10.97 5.72
CA LYS A 17 2.73 12.35 5.36
C LYS A 17 4.11 12.69 5.95
N ASP A 18 4.97 13.22 5.09
CA ASP A 18 6.36 13.56 5.43
C ASP A 18 7.16 12.38 5.97
N ARG A 19 6.70 11.16 5.71
CA ARG A 19 7.31 9.89 6.19
C ARG A 19 7.53 9.87 7.70
N ARG A 20 6.59 10.44 8.44
CA ARG A 20 6.63 10.39 9.90
C ARG A 20 6.41 8.94 10.38
N PRO A 21 7.16 8.50 11.39
CA PRO A 21 7.06 7.13 11.91
C PRO A 21 5.84 6.98 12.83
N LEU A 22 4.64 7.06 12.25
CA LEU A 22 3.38 7.08 12.99
C LEU A 22 2.74 5.71 13.16
N ILE A 23 3.05 4.75 12.27
CA ILE A 23 2.48 3.40 12.32
C ILE A 23 3.35 2.56 13.24
N ARG A 24 3.10 2.64 14.54
CA ARG A 24 3.85 1.88 15.54
C ARG A 24 3.51 0.39 15.44
N SER A 25 4.47 -0.46 15.82
CA SER A 25 4.30 -1.91 15.78
C SER A 25 3.08 -2.38 16.57
N GLU A 26 2.75 -1.71 17.67
CA GLU A 26 1.58 -2.03 18.50
C GLU A 26 0.25 -1.77 17.81
N TYR A 27 0.21 -0.87 16.81
CA TYR A 27 -0.98 -0.55 16.04
C TYR A 27 -1.13 -1.39 14.76
N GLU A 28 -0.03 -1.96 14.28
CA GLU A 28 0.01 -2.63 12.97
C GLU A 28 -1.05 -3.70 12.78
N PRO A 29 -1.26 -4.65 13.72
CA PRO A 29 -2.24 -5.71 13.47
C PRO A 29 -3.64 -5.15 13.20
N ARG A 30 -4.05 -4.15 13.95
CA ARG A 30 -5.37 -3.53 13.78
C ARG A 30 -5.46 -2.70 12.50
N ILE A 31 -4.41 -1.95 12.18
CA ILE A 31 -4.36 -1.13 10.95
C ILE A 31 -4.38 -2.04 9.73
N TYR A 32 -3.59 -3.11 9.73
CA TYR A 32 -3.53 -4.05 8.60
C TYR A 32 -4.85 -4.79 8.43
N ASP A 33 -5.50 -5.21 9.51
CA ASP A 33 -6.83 -5.82 9.44
C ASP A 33 -7.85 -4.88 8.83
N TYR A 34 -7.81 -3.60 9.22
CA TYR A 34 -8.72 -2.60 8.67
C TYR A 34 -8.48 -2.35 7.18
N ILE A 35 -7.21 -2.19 6.78
CA ILE A 35 -6.85 -1.98 5.37
C ILE A 35 -7.25 -3.20 4.54
N GLY A 36 -6.95 -4.41 4.97
CA GLY A 36 -7.33 -5.63 4.28
C GLY A 36 -8.86 -5.77 4.17
N GLY A 37 -9.58 -5.44 5.22
CA GLY A 37 -11.04 -5.41 5.22
C GLY A 37 -11.62 -4.38 4.26
N THR A 38 -10.99 -3.22 4.17
CA THR A 38 -11.40 -2.17 3.23
C THR A 38 -11.18 -2.61 1.78
N VAL A 39 -10.06 -3.25 1.49
CA VAL A 39 -9.81 -3.83 0.15
C VAL A 39 -10.94 -4.78 -0.22
N ARG A 40 -11.32 -5.67 0.70
CA ARG A 40 -12.44 -6.62 0.47
C ARG A 40 -13.77 -5.89 0.26
N SER A 41 -14.05 -4.85 1.05
CA SER A 41 -15.28 -4.08 0.90
C SER A 41 -15.36 -3.34 -0.43
N LEU A 42 -14.21 -3.01 -1.03
CA LEU A 42 -14.11 -2.42 -2.35
C LEU A 42 -14.11 -3.47 -3.48
N GLY A 43 -14.38 -4.73 -3.14
CA GLY A 43 -14.51 -5.82 -4.09
C GLY A 43 -13.20 -6.46 -4.51
N GLY A 44 -12.09 -6.12 -3.85
CA GLY A 44 -10.79 -6.70 -4.13
C GLY A 44 -10.42 -7.87 -3.21
N ILE A 45 -9.23 -8.38 -3.42
CA ILE A 45 -8.62 -9.43 -2.59
C ILE A 45 -7.27 -8.92 -2.11
N CYS A 46 -7.05 -8.93 -0.80
CA CYS A 46 -5.74 -8.63 -0.21
C CYS A 46 -4.92 -9.91 -0.15
N LEU A 47 -3.84 -9.99 -0.91
CA LEU A 47 -2.98 -11.17 -0.96
C LEU A 47 -1.83 -11.08 0.04
N GLU A 48 -1.27 -9.91 0.23
CA GLU A 48 -0.20 -9.65 1.21
C GLU A 48 -0.22 -8.19 1.62
N LEU A 49 0.13 -7.93 2.86
CA LEU A 49 0.14 -6.58 3.42
C LEU A 49 1.17 -6.51 4.52
N ASN A 50 2.11 -5.60 4.41
CA ASN A 50 3.12 -5.35 5.42
C ASN A 50 3.72 -3.97 5.17
N GLY A 51 4.55 -3.53 6.07
CA GLY A 51 5.23 -2.25 5.92
C GLY A 51 6.11 -1.98 7.11
N THR A 52 6.40 -0.73 7.31
CA THR A 52 7.13 -0.24 8.47
C THR A 52 6.33 0.89 9.12
N GLU A 53 6.96 1.65 9.99
CA GLU A 53 6.31 2.74 10.71
C GLU A 53 5.89 3.91 9.82
N ASP A 54 6.40 4.02 8.60
CA ASP A 54 6.17 5.17 7.73
C ASP A 54 5.58 4.83 6.36
N HIS A 55 5.38 3.55 6.02
CA HIS A 55 4.79 3.17 4.73
C HIS A 55 4.16 1.78 4.74
N ILE A 56 3.34 1.54 3.72
CA ILE A 56 2.59 0.30 3.52
C ILE A 56 2.89 -0.25 2.13
N HIS A 57 3.11 -1.56 2.05
CA HIS A 57 3.10 -2.35 0.82
C HIS A 57 1.90 -3.27 0.81
N LEU A 58 1.15 -3.25 -0.27
CA LEU A 58 -0.06 -4.04 -0.45
C LEU A 58 0.01 -4.77 -1.79
N LEU A 59 -0.16 -6.09 -1.78
CA LEU A 59 -0.40 -6.86 -2.99
C LEU A 59 -1.87 -7.19 -3.03
N ALA A 60 -2.57 -6.67 -4.02
CA ALA A 60 -4.01 -6.82 -4.14
C ALA A 60 -4.43 -7.17 -5.56
N LYS A 61 -5.50 -7.97 -5.64
CA LYS A 61 -6.25 -8.18 -6.87
C LYS A 61 -7.45 -7.24 -6.84
N LEU A 62 -7.60 -6.44 -7.88
CA LEU A 62 -8.67 -5.43 -7.95
C LEU A 62 -9.71 -5.78 -9.02
N ARG A 63 -10.90 -5.22 -8.87
CA ARG A 63 -11.99 -5.37 -9.82
C ARG A 63 -11.69 -4.61 -11.11
N PRO A 64 -12.15 -5.11 -12.27
CA PRO A 64 -11.93 -4.43 -13.54
C PRO A 64 -12.84 -3.20 -13.76
N ASP A 65 -13.88 -3.04 -12.95
CA ASP A 65 -14.89 -1.98 -13.10
C ASP A 65 -14.60 -0.72 -12.27
N ARG A 66 -13.41 -0.63 -11.65
CA ARG A 66 -13.00 0.56 -10.89
C ARG A 66 -11.58 0.96 -11.26
N ALA A 67 -11.36 2.26 -11.38
CA ALA A 67 -10.00 2.79 -11.57
C ALA A 67 -9.17 2.58 -10.31
N VAL A 68 -7.89 2.28 -10.50
CA VAL A 68 -6.93 2.14 -9.38
C VAL A 68 -6.92 3.40 -8.53
N SER A 69 -6.94 4.58 -9.15
CA SER A 69 -6.96 5.86 -8.42
C SER A 69 -8.16 6.02 -7.51
N ASP A 70 -9.34 5.56 -7.94
CA ASP A 70 -10.55 5.63 -7.12
C ASP A 70 -10.48 4.68 -5.93
N VAL A 71 -9.98 3.47 -6.16
CA VAL A 71 -9.77 2.47 -5.09
C VAL A 71 -8.80 3.02 -4.05
N LEU A 72 -7.68 3.57 -4.47
CA LEU A 72 -6.67 4.11 -3.56
C LEU A 72 -7.16 5.33 -2.80
N ARG A 73 -7.92 6.20 -3.46
CA ARG A 73 -8.54 7.34 -2.78
C ARG A 73 -9.44 6.87 -1.64
N ASP A 74 -10.33 5.92 -1.91
CA ASP A 74 -11.28 5.42 -0.92
C ASP A 74 -10.57 4.64 0.19
N LEU A 75 -9.61 3.80 -0.17
CA LEU A 75 -8.82 3.02 0.79
C LEU A 75 -8.07 3.93 1.76
N LYS A 76 -7.36 4.92 1.24
CA LYS A 76 -6.56 5.84 2.06
C LYS A 76 -7.45 6.71 2.94
N ALA A 77 -8.55 7.24 2.40
CA ALA A 77 -9.48 8.07 3.16
C ALA A 77 -10.14 7.29 4.30
N ASN A 78 -10.62 6.08 4.02
CA ASN A 78 -11.24 5.23 5.02
C ASN A 78 -10.25 4.84 6.13
N ALA A 79 -9.04 4.43 5.74
CA ALA A 79 -8.02 4.02 6.71
C ALA A 79 -7.60 5.18 7.61
N SER A 80 -7.28 6.36 7.05
CA SER A 80 -6.85 7.50 7.87
C SER A 80 -7.97 8.01 8.78
N GLY A 81 -9.21 8.03 8.30
CA GLY A 81 -10.36 8.41 9.13
C GLY A 81 -10.53 7.48 10.32
N TRP A 82 -10.47 6.18 10.08
CA TRP A 82 -10.56 5.18 11.14
C TRP A 82 -9.39 5.28 12.13
N MET A 83 -8.17 5.46 11.63
CA MET A 83 -6.98 5.59 12.49
C MET A 83 -7.08 6.81 13.41
N ARG A 84 -7.54 7.94 12.89
CA ARG A 84 -7.74 9.15 13.70
C ARG A 84 -8.78 8.95 14.80
N ASP A 85 -9.84 8.19 14.50
CA ASP A 85 -10.93 7.97 15.46
C ASP A 85 -10.56 6.97 16.55
N VAL A 86 -9.77 5.94 16.20
CA VAL A 86 -9.51 4.80 17.10
C VAL A 86 -8.27 5.01 17.95
N PHE A 87 -7.23 5.65 17.41
CA PHE A 87 -5.96 5.83 18.12
C PHE A 87 -5.77 7.29 18.54
N PRO A 88 -5.87 7.61 19.86
CA PRO A 88 -5.67 9.00 20.30
C PRO A 88 -4.36 9.61 19.86
N ALA A 89 -3.28 8.82 19.82
CA ALA A 89 -1.97 9.29 19.37
C ALA A 89 -1.94 9.63 17.88
N LEU A 90 -2.93 9.18 17.09
CA LEU A 90 -3.01 9.38 15.64
C LEU A 90 -4.12 10.34 15.23
N LYS A 91 -4.61 11.16 16.14
CA LYS A 91 -5.75 12.08 15.86
C LYS A 91 -5.48 13.08 14.73
N HIS A 92 -4.23 13.29 14.37
CA HIS A 92 -3.82 14.14 13.25
C HIS A 92 -3.18 13.38 12.10
N PHE A 93 -3.36 12.05 12.07
CA PHE A 93 -2.76 11.21 11.05
C PHE A 93 -3.24 11.58 9.65
N SER A 94 -2.31 11.60 8.70
CA SER A 94 -2.63 11.69 7.28
C SER A 94 -1.59 10.93 6.45
N TRP A 95 -2.01 10.50 5.27
CA TRP A 95 -1.12 9.90 4.29
C TRP A 95 -0.44 10.99 3.44
N GLN A 96 0.76 10.66 2.93
CA GLN A 96 1.37 11.46 1.88
C GLN A 96 0.46 11.41 0.65
N ARG A 97 0.44 12.48 -0.14
CA ARG A 97 -0.32 12.51 -1.39
C ARG A 97 0.28 11.51 -2.37
N GLY A 98 -0.59 10.89 -3.16
CA GLY A 98 -0.16 9.95 -4.18
C GLY A 98 0.10 8.55 -3.64
N TYR A 99 0.58 7.71 -4.53
CA TYR A 99 0.88 6.30 -4.27
C TYR A 99 1.73 5.76 -5.43
N GLY A 100 2.38 4.62 -5.21
CA GLY A 100 2.91 3.81 -6.30
C GLY A 100 1.98 2.64 -6.55
N ALA A 101 1.76 2.30 -7.81
CA ALA A 101 0.98 1.12 -8.19
C ALA A 101 1.63 0.46 -9.40
N PHE A 102 2.06 -0.78 -9.23
CA PHE A 102 2.83 -1.51 -10.23
C PHE A 102 2.13 -2.82 -10.53
N THR A 103 1.96 -3.15 -11.80
CA THR A 103 1.33 -4.42 -12.17
C THR A 103 2.21 -5.61 -11.81
N VAL A 104 1.58 -6.72 -11.46
CA VAL A 104 2.27 -7.96 -11.10
C VAL A 104 1.67 -9.08 -11.95
N SER A 105 2.52 -9.86 -12.60
CA SER A 105 2.06 -11.06 -13.30
C SER A 105 1.81 -12.18 -12.28
N GLN A 106 0.90 -13.09 -12.62
CA GLN A 106 0.61 -14.25 -11.76
C GLN A 106 1.86 -15.04 -11.41
N SER A 107 2.79 -15.17 -12.35
CA SER A 107 4.06 -15.90 -12.14
C SER A 107 4.98 -15.24 -11.10
N ASN A 108 4.80 -13.96 -10.81
CA ASN A 108 5.62 -13.21 -9.85
C ASN A 108 4.94 -13.01 -8.49
N VAL A 109 3.73 -13.52 -8.29
CA VAL A 109 2.97 -13.31 -7.04
C VAL A 109 3.77 -13.78 -5.82
N ASP A 110 4.32 -14.98 -5.86
CA ASP A 110 5.03 -15.54 -4.71
C ASP A 110 6.29 -14.73 -4.37
N GLU A 111 7.00 -14.25 -5.37
CA GLU A 111 8.17 -13.41 -5.19
C GLU A 111 7.81 -12.07 -4.54
N VAL A 112 6.74 -11.42 -5.02
CA VAL A 112 6.27 -10.16 -4.47
C VAL A 112 5.75 -10.35 -3.03
N ARG A 113 5.05 -11.44 -2.76
CA ARG A 113 4.61 -11.77 -1.39
C ARG A 113 5.78 -11.89 -0.43
N ARG A 114 6.82 -12.60 -0.84
CA ARG A 114 8.04 -12.74 -0.01
C ARG A 114 8.72 -11.39 0.21
N TYR A 115 8.79 -10.57 -0.83
CA TYR A 115 9.36 -9.23 -0.72
C TYR A 115 8.59 -8.39 0.31
N ILE A 116 7.26 -8.38 0.24
CA ILE A 116 6.42 -7.62 1.16
C ILE A 116 6.55 -8.17 2.59
N ALA A 117 6.57 -9.48 2.75
CA ALA A 117 6.69 -10.10 4.07
C ALA A 117 7.99 -9.73 4.80
N LYS A 118 9.03 -9.36 4.05
CA LYS A 118 10.36 -9.01 4.60
C LYS A 118 10.59 -7.51 4.73
N GLN A 119 9.56 -6.68 4.68
CA GLN A 119 9.72 -5.22 4.67
C GLN A 119 10.46 -4.69 5.89
N LYS A 120 10.18 -5.19 7.08
CA LYS A 120 10.87 -4.72 8.30
C LYS A 120 12.37 -5.02 8.27
N GLU A 121 12.73 -6.19 7.78
CA GLU A 121 14.13 -6.58 7.62
C GLU A 121 14.81 -5.76 6.52
N HIS A 122 14.15 -5.58 5.39
CA HIS A 122 14.65 -4.80 4.26
C HIS A 122 14.96 -3.37 4.67
N HIS A 123 14.05 -2.71 5.41
CA HIS A 123 14.20 -1.30 5.79
C HIS A 123 15.14 -1.04 6.96
N ARG A 124 15.72 -2.06 7.55
CA ARG A 124 16.88 -1.88 8.43
C ARG A 124 18.09 -1.38 7.66
N LYS A 125 18.16 -1.63 6.35
CA LYS A 125 19.31 -1.33 5.49
C LYS A 125 19.01 -0.30 4.41
N VAL A 126 17.76 -0.23 3.94
CA VAL A 126 17.36 0.60 2.80
C VAL A 126 16.22 1.52 3.22
N PRO A 127 16.40 2.86 3.19
CA PRO A 127 15.32 3.79 3.48
C PRO A 127 14.20 3.70 2.44
N PHE A 128 12.99 4.06 2.84
CA PHE A 128 11.82 4.03 1.95
C PHE A 128 12.03 4.88 0.69
N HIS A 129 12.60 6.07 0.84
CA HIS A 129 12.86 6.96 -0.30
C HIS A 129 13.66 6.25 -1.40
N ASP A 130 14.75 5.56 -1.01
CA ASP A 130 15.61 4.86 -1.96
C ASP A 130 14.89 3.67 -2.58
N GLU A 131 14.12 2.92 -1.79
CA GLU A 131 13.31 1.82 -2.28
C GLU A 131 12.29 2.29 -3.32
N PHE A 132 11.60 3.39 -3.03
CA PHE A 132 10.57 3.91 -3.92
C PHE A 132 11.15 4.37 -5.26
N ILE A 133 12.29 5.06 -5.23
CA ILE A 133 13.00 5.46 -6.45
C ILE A 133 13.38 4.24 -7.29
N GLU A 134 13.85 3.17 -6.65
CA GLU A 134 14.19 1.93 -7.37
C GLU A 134 12.98 1.32 -8.07
N PHE A 135 11.81 1.32 -7.43
CA PHE A 135 10.56 0.88 -8.05
C PHE A 135 10.21 1.73 -9.27
N LEU A 136 10.36 3.04 -9.16
CA LEU A 136 10.06 3.94 -10.28
C LEU A 136 10.99 3.68 -11.46
N LYS A 137 12.28 3.53 -11.21
CA LYS A 137 13.26 3.21 -12.26
C LYS A 137 13.01 1.85 -12.89
N ALA A 138 12.74 0.84 -12.07
CA ALA A 138 12.49 -0.52 -12.55
C ALA A 138 11.24 -0.62 -13.43
N ASN A 139 10.28 0.27 -13.24
CA ASN A 139 9.03 0.33 -14.01
C ASN A 139 9.04 1.41 -15.10
N GLY A 140 10.19 2.03 -15.36
CA GLY A 140 10.32 3.03 -16.43
C GLY A 140 9.51 4.31 -16.21
N ILE A 141 9.28 4.70 -14.96
CA ILE A 141 8.46 5.85 -14.62
C ILE A 141 9.35 7.07 -14.43
N GLU A 142 9.03 8.16 -15.13
CA GLU A 142 9.66 9.45 -14.89
C GLU A 142 9.12 10.04 -13.59
N TYR A 143 10.00 10.65 -12.79
CA TYR A 143 9.63 11.21 -11.51
C TYR A 143 10.41 12.48 -11.21
N ASP A 144 9.86 13.28 -10.31
CA ASP A 144 10.50 14.48 -9.76
C ASP A 144 10.75 14.22 -8.26
N GLU A 145 12.01 14.19 -7.87
CA GLU A 145 12.40 13.90 -6.48
C GLU A 145 11.76 14.84 -5.46
N ARG A 146 11.40 16.06 -5.87
CA ARG A 146 10.73 17.00 -4.97
C ARG A 146 9.38 16.50 -4.45
N TYR A 147 8.76 15.55 -5.14
CA TYR A 147 7.43 15.04 -4.81
C TYR A 147 7.41 13.60 -4.31
N ILE A 148 8.57 13.08 -3.95
CA ILE A 148 8.69 11.72 -3.42
C ILE A 148 8.82 11.71 -1.90
#